data_ac0846172f0439ad17ec1387308056f8
#
_entry.id   ac0846172f0439ad17ec1387308056f8
#
_cell.length_a   1.000
_cell.length_b   1.000
_cell.length_c   1.000
_cell.angle_alpha   90.00
_cell.angle_beta   90.00
_cell.angle_gamma   90.00
#
_symmetry.space_group_name_H-M   'P 1'
#
loop_
_entity.id
_entity.type
_entity.pdbx_description
1 polymer ?
#
loop_
_entity_poly.entity_id
_entity_poly.type
_entity_poly.pdbx_seq_one_letter_code
_entity_poly.pdbx_strand_id
1 'polypeptide(L)'
;MSETKGYLDMELLRFTTAGSVDDGKSTLIGRLLYDSKAIFEDQMELLEETSKQRGEEGVNLALLTDGLRSEREQGITIDVAYRYFATPKRKFIIADTPGHIQYTRNMVTGASTANLALLLVDARHGVIEQTKRHAFIASLLQIPHIAVCVNKMDLVNYSKEAYDKIKKDFEDFATKLEIKDVRFIPISALNGDNVVDRSENMDWYDGSTLMHLLENIHIGSDQNHVDCRFPVQYVVRPQSAEHPDYRGYAGRIEGGVFKPGDDVTVLPSGFTSKIKSIDTFDGEVEEAFSPMSVCMTLEDDIDISRGDMLVRENNKPTIEQDIDVMICWMNDKKMIPRGKYTIRHTSQTARCIIKEVKYKMDINTLHRNEDDLEIGLNDIGRITIRTTKPLFFDSYRRNRNTGSIILVDEATNETVAAGMII
;
A
#
# COMPACT_ATOMS: atom_id res chain seq x y z
N MET A 1 32.31 -15.95 -0.15
CA MET A 1 31.18 -16.80 -0.58
C MET A 1 29.94 -16.12 -0.01
N SER A 2 29.10 -15.50 -0.84
CA SER A 2 27.82 -14.97 -0.37
C SER A 2 26.93 -16.17 -0.03
N GLU A 3 26.56 -16.30 1.24
CA GLU A 3 25.52 -17.23 1.63
C GLU A 3 24.28 -16.89 0.79
N THR A 4 23.81 -17.86 0.03
CA THR A 4 22.54 -17.77 -0.68
C THR A 4 21.46 -17.65 0.41
N LYS A 5 20.92 -16.44 0.62
CA LYS A 5 19.76 -16.22 1.51
C LYS A 5 18.68 -17.22 1.12
N GLY A 6 18.18 -17.97 2.08
CA GLY A 6 17.05 -18.89 1.87
C GLY A 6 15.83 -18.13 1.34
N TYR A 7 14.89 -18.81 0.68
CA TYR A 7 13.68 -18.19 0.15
C TYR A 7 12.90 -17.40 1.23
N LEU A 8 12.96 -17.81 2.49
CA LEU A 8 12.30 -17.13 3.62
C LEU A 8 12.98 -15.80 3.97
N ASP A 9 14.29 -15.68 3.76
CA ASP A 9 15.08 -14.49 4.11
C ASP A 9 15.11 -13.42 3.02
N MET A 10 14.44 -13.68 1.89
CA MET A 10 14.35 -12.70 0.79
C MET A 10 13.45 -11.55 1.18
N GLU A 11 13.90 -10.33 0.90
CA GLU A 11 13.07 -9.12 1.00
C GLU A 11 11.80 -9.22 0.15
N LEU A 12 10.71 -8.64 0.65
CA LEU A 12 9.41 -8.61 -0.02
C LEU A 12 9.09 -7.20 -0.47
N LEU A 13 9.00 -6.98 -1.78
CA LEU A 13 8.48 -5.75 -2.36
C LEU A 13 6.99 -5.88 -2.68
N ARG A 14 6.19 -4.98 -2.14
CA ARG A 14 4.79 -4.81 -2.54
C ARG A 14 4.68 -3.64 -3.49
N PHE A 15 4.13 -3.86 -4.67
CA PHE A 15 3.89 -2.75 -5.60
C PHE A 15 2.49 -2.83 -6.21
N THR A 16 1.97 -1.67 -6.56
CA THR A 16 0.68 -1.55 -7.24
C THR A 16 0.89 -1.08 -8.67
N THR A 17 0.04 -1.56 -9.57
CA THR A 17 -0.04 -1.03 -10.93
C THR A 17 -1.23 -0.09 -11.03
N ALA A 18 -1.02 1.08 -11.62
CA ALA A 18 -2.05 2.06 -11.87
C ALA A 18 -1.86 2.68 -13.26
N GLY A 19 -2.92 3.11 -13.88
CA GLY A 19 -2.94 3.66 -15.24
C GLY A 19 -4.35 3.64 -15.80
N SER A 20 -4.61 4.33 -16.88
CA SER A 20 -5.92 4.35 -17.52
C SER A 20 -6.29 2.97 -18.08
N VAL A 21 -7.54 2.84 -18.46
CA VAL A 21 -7.98 1.70 -19.29
C VAL A 21 -7.14 1.71 -20.57
N ASP A 22 -6.70 0.55 -21.00
CA ASP A 22 -5.85 0.34 -22.18
C ASP A 22 -4.40 0.87 -22.09
N ASP A 23 -3.91 1.40 -20.97
CA ASP A 23 -2.49 1.75 -20.82
C ASP A 23 -1.55 0.52 -20.77
N GLY A 24 -2.13 -0.70 -20.71
CA GLY A 24 -1.40 -1.97 -20.77
C GLY A 24 -0.98 -2.54 -19.43
N LYS A 25 -1.72 -2.25 -18.34
CA LYS A 25 -1.48 -2.82 -16.99
C LYS A 25 -1.43 -4.35 -17.01
N SER A 26 -2.52 -4.97 -17.50
CA SER A 26 -2.64 -6.43 -17.57
C SER A 26 -1.53 -7.06 -18.44
N THR A 27 -1.18 -6.40 -19.55
CA THR A 27 -0.08 -6.84 -20.42
C THR A 27 1.26 -6.79 -19.70
N LEU A 28 1.52 -5.71 -18.94
CA LEU A 28 2.77 -5.57 -18.17
C LEU A 28 2.88 -6.62 -17.06
N ILE A 29 1.80 -6.84 -16.31
CA ILE A 29 1.77 -7.86 -15.26
C ILE A 29 1.99 -9.25 -15.88
N GLY A 30 1.28 -9.56 -16.95
CA GLY A 30 1.46 -10.81 -17.66
C GLY A 30 2.90 -10.99 -18.18
N ARG A 31 3.53 -9.92 -18.70
CA ARG A 31 4.93 -9.93 -19.13
C ARG A 31 5.90 -10.18 -17.97
N LEU A 32 5.70 -9.52 -16.84
CA LEU A 32 6.53 -9.74 -15.65
C LEU A 32 6.42 -11.18 -15.14
N LEU A 33 5.22 -11.76 -15.10
CA LEU A 33 4.98 -13.14 -14.69
C LEU A 33 5.58 -14.14 -15.69
N TYR A 34 5.45 -13.87 -16.98
CA TYR A 34 5.99 -14.71 -18.05
C TYR A 34 7.52 -14.74 -18.03
N ASP A 35 8.16 -13.58 -18.06
CA ASP A 35 9.61 -13.45 -18.15
C ASP A 35 10.29 -13.90 -16.83
N SER A 36 9.62 -13.76 -15.67
CA SER A 36 10.11 -14.30 -14.40
C SER A 36 9.91 -15.81 -14.23
N LYS A 37 9.33 -16.50 -15.24
CA LYS A 37 9.02 -17.94 -15.21
C LYS A 37 8.13 -18.33 -14.01
N ALA A 38 7.25 -17.43 -13.60
CA ALA A 38 6.33 -17.64 -12.48
C ALA A 38 5.02 -18.33 -12.91
N ILE A 39 4.87 -18.65 -14.20
CA ILE A 39 3.69 -19.28 -14.78
C ILE A 39 3.98 -20.78 -14.94
N PHE A 40 3.03 -21.61 -14.53
CA PHE A 40 3.10 -23.05 -14.72
C PHE A 40 2.88 -23.45 -16.18
N GLU A 41 3.49 -24.54 -16.62
CA GLU A 41 3.44 -25.00 -18.02
C GLU A 41 2.00 -25.25 -18.50
N ASP A 42 1.13 -25.83 -17.67
CA ASP A 42 -0.28 -26.07 -17.97
C ASP A 42 -1.07 -24.79 -18.21
N GLN A 43 -0.75 -23.73 -17.45
CA GLN A 43 -1.36 -22.40 -17.65
C GLN A 43 -0.89 -21.77 -18.96
N MET A 44 0.37 -21.98 -19.34
CA MET A 44 0.90 -21.49 -20.61
C MET A 44 0.23 -22.15 -21.81
N GLU A 45 0.05 -23.48 -21.78
CA GLU A 45 -0.64 -24.22 -22.84
C GLU A 45 -2.07 -23.71 -23.03
N LEU A 46 -2.80 -23.49 -21.92
CA LEU A 46 -4.17 -22.96 -21.95
C LEU A 46 -4.23 -21.55 -22.54
N LEU A 47 -3.24 -20.71 -22.24
CA LEU A 47 -3.14 -19.35 -22.79
C LEU A 47 -2.89 -19.35 -24.29
N GLU A 48 -1.98 -20.20 -24.74
CA GLU A 48 -1.69 -20.36 -26.17
C GLU A 48 -2.91 -20.85 -26.94
N GLU A 49 -3.65 -21.83 -26.41
CA GLU A 49 -4.88 -22.33 -27.02
C GLU A 49 -5.95 -21.24 -27.07
N THR A 50 -6.13 -20.50 -25.97
CA THR A 50 -7.14 -19.43 -25.89
C THR A 50 -6.81 -18.27 -26.83
N SER A 51 -5.54 -17.88 -26.93
CA SER A 51 -5.09 -16.83 -27.86
C SER A 51 -5.29 -17.23 -29.31
N LYS A 52 -4.98 -18.49 -29.67
CA LYS A 52 -5.24 -19.05 -31.00
C LYS A 52 -6.73 -19.09 -31.34
N GLN A 53 -7.60 -19.46 -30.38
CA GLN A 53 -9.05 -19.46 -30.57
C GLN A 53 -9.63 -18.05 -30.82
N ARG A 54 -8.98 -17.03 -30.27
CA ARG A 54 -9.34 -15.61 -30.49
C ARG A 54 -8.76 -15.03 -31.78
N GLY A 55 -7.94 -15.78 -32.50
CA GLY A 55 -7.31 -15.32 -33.74
C GLY A 55 -6.18 -14.30 -33.52
N GLU A 56 -5.58 -14.29 -32.34
CA GLU A 56 -4.48 -13.39 -31.99
C GLU A 56 -3.16 -13.97 -32.49
N GLU A 57 -2.30 -13.10 -33.03
CA GLU A 57 -0.93 -13.47 -33.39
C GLU A 57 -0.05 -13.44 -32.14
N GLY A 58 0.17 -14.61 -31.50
CA GLY A 58 0.98 -14.75 -30.30
C GLY A 58 0.16 -15.01 -29.03
N VAL A 59 0.86 -15.08 -27.89
CA VAL A 59 0.23 -15.33 -26.57
C VAL A 59 -0.27 -14.02 -25.98
N ASN A 60 -1.55 -13.93 -25.72
CA ASN A 60 -2.15 -12.76 -25.04
C ASN A 60 -1.90 -12.85 -23.52
N LEU A 61 -0.83 -12.22 -23.07
CA LEU A 61 -0.44 -12.22 -21.65
C LEU A 61 -1.42 -11.49 -20.73
N ALA A 62 -2.29 -10.64 -21.26
CA ALA A 62 -3.31 -9.97 -20.46
C ALA A 62 -4.34 -10.97 -19.88
N LEU A 63 -4.57 -12.09 -20.56
CA LEU A 63 -5.48 -13.15 -20.08
C LEU A 63 -5.03 -13.80 -18.75
N LEU A 64 -3.75 -13.67 -18.39
CA LEU A 64 -3.24 -14.13 -17.09
C LEU A 64 -3.82 -13.37 -15.91
N THR A 65 -4.19 -12.13 -16.12
CA THR A 65 -4.62 -11.22 -15.04
C THR A 65 -6.12 -11.21 -14.83
N ASP A 66 -6.91 -11.52 -15.85
CA ASP A 66 -8.37 -11.46 -15.81
C ASP A 66 -8.96 -12.58 -14.93
N GLY A 67 -9.21 -12.29 -13.66
CA GLY A 67 -9.70 -13.25 -12.67
C GLY A 67 -11.21 -13.44 -12.71
N LEU A 68 -11.96 -12.35 -12.76
CA LEU A 68 -13.43 -12.36 -12.73
C LEU A 68 -14.01 -12.55 -14.14
N ARG A 69 -15.18 -13.20 -14.21
CA ARG A 69 -15.89 -13.35 -15.48
C ARG A 69 -16.27 -11.98 -16.07
N SER A 70 -16.70 -11.05 -15.23
CA SER A 70 -17.01 -9.68 -15.63
C SER A 70 -15.81 -8.89 -16.17
N GLU A 71 -14.62 -9.13 -15.62
CA GLU A 71 -13.37 -8.53 -16.11
C GLU A 71 -13.04 -9.05 -17.51
N ARG A 72 -13.18 -10.37 -17.72
CA ARG A 72 -12.97 -11.00 -19.03
C ARG A 72 -13.96 -10.57 -20.10
N GLU A 73 -15.23 -10.31 -19.71
CA GLU A 73 -16.29 -9.86 -20.62
C GLU A 73 -16.13 -8.37 -20.96
N GLN A 74 -15.66 -7.54 -20.03
CA GLN A 74 -15.54 -6.09 -20.22
C GLN A 74 -14.12 -5.64 -20.61
N GLY A 75 -13.11 -6.49 -20.43
CA GLY A 75 -11.70 -6.16 -20.69
C GLY A 75 -11.12 -5.11 -19.75
N ILE A 76 -11.67 -4.98 -18.53
CA ILE A 76 -11.22 -4.02 -17.52
C ILE A 76 -11.04 -4.71 -16.17
N THR A 77 -10.06 -4.25 -15.38
CA THR A 77 -9.92 -4.64 -13.98
C THR A 77 -11.00 -3.97 -13.14
N ILE A 78 -11.75 -4.73 -12.36
CA ILE A 78 -12.86 -4.25 -11.52
C ILE A 78 -12.46 -4.26 -10.05
N ASP A 79 -11.88 -5.38 -9.58
CA ASP A 79 -11.48 -5.55 -8.19
C ASP A 79 -9.96 -5.64 -8.07
N VAL A 80 -9.45 -5.58 -6.84
CA VAL A 80 -8.02 -5.73 -6.58
C VAL A 80 -7.64 -7.19 -6.65
N ALA A 81 -6.72 -7.52 -7.56
CA ALA A 81 -6.14 -8.86 -7.64
C ALA A 81 -4.69 -8.83 -7.15
N TYR A 82 -4.36 -9.77 -6.24
CA TYR A 82 -2.98 -9.94 -5.78
C TYR A 82 -2.30 -11.07 -6.54
N ARG A 83 -1.11 -10.78 -7.09
CA ARG A 83 -0.27 -11.76 -7.77
C ARG A 83 1.07 -11.84 -7.08
N TYR A 84 1.62 -13.03 -7.07
CA TYR A 84 2.86 -13.35 -6.35
C TYR A 84 3.87 -13.92 -7.32
N PHE A 85 5.07 -13.42 -7.28
CA PHE A 85 6.20 -14.02 -7.99
C PHE A 85 7.51 -13.76 -7.24
N ALA A 86 8.57 -14.42 -7.64
CA ALA A 86 9.89 -14.22 -7.05
C ALA A 86 10.96 -14.33 -8.13
N THR A 87 12.03 -13.58 -7.96
CA THR A 87 13.31 -13.80 -8.63
C THR A 87 14.31 -14.37 -7.63
N PRO A 88 15.50 -14.79 -8.05
CA PRO A 88 16.53 -15.21 -7.11
C PRO A 88 16.95 -14.13 -6.10
N LYS A 89 16.61 -12.86 -6.34
CA LYS A 89 16.99 -11.72 -5.50
C LYS A 89 15.90 -11.26 -4.53
N ARG A 90 14.62 -11.36 -4.96
CA ARG A 90 13.52 -10.73 -4.20
C ARG A 90 12.18 -11.41 -4.45
N LYS A 91 11.29 -11.35 -3.46
CA LYS A 91 9.87 -11.71 -3.58
C LYS A 91 9.03 -10.49 -3.92
N PHE A 92 7.94 -10.70 -4.64
CA PHE A 92 7.06 -9.63 -5.08
C PHE A 92 5.60 -9.95 -4.83
N ILE A 93 4.85 -8.94 -4.41
CA ILE A 93 3.39 -8.93 -4.43
C ILE A 93 2.96 -7.79 -5.33
N ILE A 94 2.23 -8.11 -6.38
CA ILE A 94 1.58 -7.15 -7.26
C ILE A 94 0.16 -6.95 -6.76
N ALA A 95 -0.24 -5.71 -6.49
CA ALA A 95 -1.63 -5.34 -6.36
C ALA A 95 -2.08 -4.76 -7.70
N ASP A 96 -2.77 -5.56 -8.49
CA ASP A 96 -3.39 -5.08 -9.72
C ASP A 96 -4.64 -4.28 -9.37
N THR A 97 -4.63 -2.98 -9.67
CA THR A 97 -5.70 -2.07 -9.29
C THR A 97 -6.44 -1.54 -10.52
N PRO A 98 -7.77 -1.36 -10.40
CA PRO A 98 -8.56 -0.87 -11.51
C PRO A 98 -8.16 0.55 -11.92
N GLY A 99 -8.14 0.78 -13.24
CA GLY A 99 -7.82 2.09 -13.81
C GLY A 99 -9.01 3.05 -13.89
N HIS A 100 -10.25 2.55 -13.77
CA HIS A 100 -11.45 3.36 -13.96
C HIS A 100 -11.85 4.13 -12.70
N ILE A 101 -12.32 5.39 -12.88
CA ILE A 101 -12.70 6.28 -11.77
C ILE A 101 -13.74 5.67 -10.82
N GLN A 102 -14.68 4.88 -11.34
CA GLN A 102 -15.73 4.23 -10.55
C GLN A 102 -15.18 3.24 -9.52
N TYR A 103 -13.94 2.80 -9.67
CA TYR A 103 -13.28 1.83 -8.79
C TYR A 103 -12.15 2.45 -7.96
N THR A 104 -12.16 3.77 -7.74
CA THR A 104 -11.15 4.47 -6.93
C THR A 104 -11.00 3.86 -5.54
N ARG A 105 -12.09 3.41 -4.91
CA ARG A 105 -12.06 2.71 -3.62
C ARG A 105 -11.17 1.45 -3.66
N ASN A 106 -11.25 0.67 -4.74
CA ASN A 106 -10.48 -0.55 -4.91
C ASN A 106 -8.98 -0.21 -5.14
N MET A 107 -8.70 0.86 -5.90
CA MET A 107 -7.33 1.37 -6.04
C MET A 107 -6.75 1.81 -4.70
N VAL A 108 -7.49 2.58 -3.89
CA VAL A 108 -7.04 3.00 -2.56
C VAL A 108 -6.74 1.78 -1.68
N THR A 109 -7.61 0.76 -1.71
CA THR A 109 -7.41 -0.48 -0.94
C THR A 109 -6.15 -1.23 -1.39
N GLY A 110 -5.98 -1.48 -2.69
CA GLY A 110 -4.82 -2.22 -3.21
C GLY A 110 -3.49 -1.49 -3.03
N ALA A 111 -3.51 -0.17 -3.22
CA ALA A 111 -2.31 0.66 -3.14
C ALA A 111 -1.89 0.99 -1.69
N SER A 112 -2.78 0.86 -0.70
CA SER A 112 -2.52 1.27 0.70
C SER A 112 -1.33 0.56 1.34
N THR A 113 -1.00 -0.65 0.91
CA THR A 113 0.13 -1.45 1.45
C THR A 113 1.37 -1.43 0.54
N ALA A 114 1.31 -0.74 -0.60
CA ALA A 114 2.40 -0.74 -1.57
C ALA A 114 3.60 0.09 -1.10
N ASN A 115 4.79 -0.40 -1.45
CA ASN A 115 6.06 0.31 -1.30
C ASN A 115 6.38 1.11 -2.57
N LEU A 116 5.88 0.66 -3.72
CA LEU A 116 6.12 1.26 -5.02
C LEU A 116 4.81 1.30 -5.81
N ALA A 117 4.55 2.41 -6.50
CA ALA A 117 3.49 2.51 -7.51
C ALA A 117 4.09 2.53 -8.92
N LEU A 118 3.65 1.61 -9.77
CA LEU A 118 3.92 1.63 -11.20
C LEU A 118 2.77 2.36 -11.89
N LEU A 119 3.04 3.58 -12.37
CA LEU A 119 2.08 4.38 -13.13
C LEU A 119 2.33 4.18 -14.62
N LEU A 120 1.42 3.51 -15.31
CA LEU A 120 1.51 3.34 -16.75
C LEU A 120 0.95 4.56 -17.48
N VAL A 121 1.65 4.98 -18.51
CA VAL A 121 1.28 6.10 -19.39
C VAL A 121 1.43 5.63 -20.83
N ASP A 122 0.36 5.65 -21.61
CA ASP A 122 0.43 5.35 -23.05
C ASP A 122 1.21 6.45 -23.78
N ALA A 123 2.30 6.08 -24.45
CA ALA A 123 3.18 7.01 -25.15
C ALA A 123 2.48 7.85 -26.23
N ARG A 124 1.34 7.39 -26.76
CA ARG A 124 0.52 8.09 -27.76
C ARG A 124 -0.29 9.23 -27.15
N HIS A 125 -0.75 9.05 -25.89
CA HIS A 125 -1.69 9.96 -25.25
C HIS A 125 -1.02 10.90 -24.23
N GLY A 126 0.09 10.47 -23.64
CA GLY A 126 0.82 11.24 -22.63
C GLY A 126 0.09 11.33 -21.29
N VAL A 127 0.38 12.39 -20.53
CA VAL A 127 -0.14 12.60 -19.17
C VAL A 127 -1.59 13.11 -19.23
N ILE A 128 -2.53 12.21 -19.13
CA ILE A 128 -3.96 12.52 -19.13
C ILE A 128 -4.50 12.73 -17.70
N GLU A 129 -5.74 13.17 -17.59
CA GLU A 129 -6.41 13.43 -16.30
C GLU A 129 -6.38 12.22 -15.36
N GLN A 130 -6.55 11.03 -15.91
CA GLN A 130 -6.54 9.80 -15.13
C GLN A 130 -5.15 9.46 -14.57
N THR A 131 -4.08 9.73 -15.33
CA THR A 131 -2.69 9.62 -14.87
C THR A 131 -2.46 10.53 -13.67
N LYS A 132 -2.94 11.79 -13.75
CA LYS A 132 -2.83 12.77 -12.66
C LYS A 132 -3.56 12.31 -11.41
N ARG A 133 -4.75 11.74 -11.56
CA ARG A 133 -5.53 11.17 -10.45
C ARG A 133 -4.80 10.02 -9.77
N HIS A 134 -4.25 9.09 -10.52
CA HIS A 134 -3.51 7.97 -9.96
C HIS A 134 -2.26 8.44 -9.21
N ALA A 135 -1.52 9.39 -9.77
CA ALA A 135 -0.37 10.00 -9.11
C ALA A 135 -0.78 10.73 -7.81
N PHE A 136 -1.92 11.44 -7.81
CA PHE A 136 -2.45 12.08 -6.61
C PHE A 136 -2.82 11.06 -5.53
N ILE A 137 -3.51 9.97 -5.87
CA ILE A 137 -3.86 8.91 -4.91
C ILE A 137 -2.59 8.26 -4.36
N ALA A 138 -1.60 7.97 -5.20
CA ALA A 138 -0.32 7.43 -4.76
C ALA A 138 0.40 8.37 -3.78
N SER A 139 0.39 9.68 -4.06
CA SER A 139 0.92 10.71 -3.16
C SER A 139 0.15 10.80 -1.85
N LEU A 140 -1.19 10.79 -1.91
CA LEU A 140 -2.06 10.82 -0.73
C LEU A 140 -1.82 9.62 0.18
N LEU A 141 -1.64 8.44 -0.40
CA LEU A 141 -1.30 7.21 0.31
C LEU A 141 0.17 7.16 0.74
N GLN A 142 0.93 8.22 0.51
CA GLN A 142 2.35 8.32 0.88
C GLN A 142 3.16 7.10 0.41
N ILE A 143 2.90 6.63 -0.83
CA ILE A 143 3.70 5.56 -1.41
C ILE A 143 5.10 6.11 -1.65
N PRO A 144 6.16 5.49 -1.06
CA PRO A 144 7.50 6.10 -1.03
C PRO A 144 8.11 6.29 -2.42
N HIS A 145 7.83 5.34 -3.32
CA HIS A 145 8.45 5.29 -4.65
C HIS A 145 7.39 5.25 -5.74
N ILE A 146 7.62 6.02 -6.80
CA ILE A 146 6.79 6.00 -8.00
C ILE A 146 7.68 5.73 -9.21
N ALA A 147 7.29 4.76 -10.03
CA ALA A 147 7.89 4.53 -11.34
C ALA A 147 6.83 4.80 -12.42
N VAL A 148 7.09 5.79 -13.25
CA VAL A 148 6.27 6.12 -14.42
C VAL A 148 6.78 5.28 -15.59
N CYS A 149 6.00 4.28 -15.98
CA CYS A 149 6.28 3.43 -17.12
C CYS A 149 5.63 4.05 -18.37
N VAL A 150 6.43 4.68 -19.21
CA VAL A 150 5.97 5.19 -20.51
C VAL A 150 5.86 3.99 -21.45
N ASN A 151 4.65 3.45 -21.55
CA ASN A 151 4.37 2.19 -22.23
C ASN A 151 3.93 2.41 -23.69
N LYS A 152 3.99 1.34 -24.47
CA LYS A 152 3.68 1.31 -25.90
C LYS A 152 4.62 2.19 -26.74
N MET A 153 5.89 2.21 -26.36
CA MET A 153 6.92 2.92 -27.12
C MET A 153 7.05 2.42 -28.55
N ASP A 154 6.72 1.15 -28.80
CA ASP A 154 6.61 0.55 -30.14
C ASP A 154 5.63 1.29 -31.07
N LEU A 155 4.53 1.81 -30.51
CA LEU A 155 3.50 2.52 -31.29
C LEU A 155 3.86 3.99 -31.62
N VAL A 156 4.94 4.50 -31.04
CA VAL A 156 5.51 5.83 -31.35
C VAL A 156 6.93 5.71 -31.91
N ASN A 157 7.27 4.56 -32.53
CA ASN A 157 8.56 4.26 -33.12
C ASN A 157 9.73 4.49 -32.15
N TYR A 158 9.54 4.18 -30.87
CA TYR A 158 10.54 4.30 -29.81
C TYR A 158 11.13 5.72 -29.68
N SER A 159 10.34 6.76 -30.00
CA SER A 159 10.76 8.16 -30.05
C SER A 159 11.19 8.68 -28.68
N LYS A 160 12.43 9.18 -28.62
CA LYS A 160 12.97 9.87 -27.45
C LYS A 160 12.19 11.17 -27.16
N GLU A 161 11.79 11.90 -28.18
CA GLU A 161 11.04 13.15 -28.06
C GLU A 161 9.67 12.93 -27.40
N ALA A 162 8.97 11.84 -27.73
CA ALA A 162 7.72 11.45 -27.10
C ALA A 162 7.93 11.16 -25.62
N TYR A 163 8.97 10.41 -25.29
CA TYR A 163 9.35 10.10 -23.90
C TYR A 163 9.71 11.36 -23.11
N ASP A 164 10.61 12.22 -23.63
CA ASP A 164 11.07 13.43 -22.95
C ASP A 164 9.91 14.40 -22.69
N LYS A 165 8.97 14.51 -23.63
CA LYS A 165 7.75 15.30 -23.44
C LYS A 165 6.90 14.80 -22.29
N ILE A 166 6.61 13.50 -22.26
CA ILE A 166 5.79 12.87 -21.21
C ILE A 166 6.47 13.01 -19.84
N LYS A 167 7.78 12.79 -19.79
CA LYS A 167 8.56 12.97 -18.58
C LYS A 167 8.42 14.38 -18.05
N LYS A 168 8.61 15.40 -18.90
CA LYS A 168 8.48 16.81 -18.52
C LYS A 168 7.07 17.15 -18.05
N ASP A 169 6.03 16.74 -18.80
CA ASP A 169 4.64 17.00 -18.44
C ASP A 169 4.27 16.39 -17.09
N PHE A 170 4.80 15.22 -16.77
CA PHE A 170 4.58 14.56 -15.47
C PHE A 170 5.40 15.25 -14.37
N GLU A 171 6.65 15.61 -14.59
CA GLU A 171 7.49 16.34 -13.63
C GLU A 171 6.85 17.67 -13.25
N ASP A 172 6.36 18.44 -14.23
CA ASP A 172 5.65 19.72 -14.01
C ASP A 172 4.38 19.52 -13.15
N PHE A 173 3.65 18.42 -13.35
CA PHE A 173 2.50 18.06 -12.51
C PHE A 173 2.94 17.62 -11.11
N ALA A 174 3.97 16.79 -11.02
CA ALA A 174 4.45 16.20 -9.76
C ALA A 174 4.96 17.25 -8.77
N THR A 175 5.36 18.43 -9.24
CA THR A 175 5.73 19.56 -8.36
C THR A 175 4.59 20.00 -7.42
N LYS A 176 3.34 19.70 -7.78
CA LYS A 176 2.15 19.99 -6.96
C LYS A 176 1.84 18.88 -5.95
N LEU A 177 2.55 17.78 -6.03
CA LEU A 177 2.38 16.60 -5.20
C LEU A 177 3.58 16.41 -4.26
N GLU A 178 3.34 15.76 -3.13
CA GLU A 178 4.42 15.44 -2.19
C GLU A 178 5.04 14.08 -2.52
N ILE A 179 5.65 13.97 -3.69
CA ILE A 179 6.31 12.74 -4.15
C ILE A 179 7.82 12.93 -4.00
N LYS A 180 8.48 12.00 -3.32
CA LYS A 180 9.91 12.09 -3.00
C LYS A 180 10.81 11.46 -4.07
N ASP A 181 10.42 10.33 -4.64
CA ASP A 181 11.20 9.56 -5.62
C ASP A 181 10.31 9.21 -6.82
N VAL A 182 10.62 9.77 -7.97
CA VAL A 182 9.94 9.48 -9.24
C VAL A 182 10.97 9.01 -10.25
N ARG A 183 10.74 7.84 -10.83
CA ARG A 183 11.58 7.27 -11.89
C ARG A 183 10.78 7.10 -13.16
N PHE A 184 11.44 7.25 -14.30
CA PHE A 184 10.80 7.13 -15.61
C PHE A 184 11.47 6.03 -16.40
N ILE A 185 10.67 5.10 -16.93
CA ILE A 185 11.16 3.96 -17.71
C ILE A 185 10.33 3.86 -19.00
N PRO A 186 10.94 4.04 -20.17
CA PRO A 186 10.26 3.79 -21.43
C PRO A 186 10.21 2.29 -21.69
N ILE A 187 9.00 1.74 -21.91
CA ILE A 187 8.80 0.31 -22.11
C ILE A 187 7.88 -0.01 -23.28
N SER A 188 7.99 -1.21 -23.81
CA SER A 188 6.92 -1.88 -24.53
C SER A 188 6.56 -3.16 -23.78
N ALA A 189 5.45 -3.14 -23.03
CA ALA A 189 5.01 -4.32 -22.29
C ALA A 189 4.65 -5.48 -23.22
N LEU A 190 4.20 -5.18 -24.46
CA LEU A 190 3.87 -6.19 -25.47
C LEU A 190 5.12 -6.90 -25.98
N ASN A 191 6.15 -6.14 -26.33
CA ASN A 191 7.38 -6.68 -26.91
C ASN A 191 8.42 -7.10 -25.85
N GLY A 192 8.28 -6.59 -24.60
CA GLY A 192 9.21 -6.85 -23.50
C GLY A 192 10.37 -5.83 -23.41
N ASP A 193 10.37 -4.79 -24.28
CA ASP A 193 11.42 -3.76 -24.28
C ASP A 193 11.53 -3.05 -22.93
N ASN A 194 12.71 -3.05 -22.32
CA ASN A 194 13.04 -2.48 -21.02
C ASN A 194 12.19 -2.99 -19.84
N VAL A 195 11.49 -4.12 -20.00
CA VAL A 195 10.76 -4.76 -18.89
C VAL A 195 11.72 -5.62 -18.06
N VAL A 196 12.28 -6.69 -18.63
CA VAL A 196 13.31 -7.53 -18.00
C VAL A 196 14.65 -7.24 -18.66
N ASP A 197 14.71 -7.37 -19.97
CA ASP A 197 15.90 -7.15 -20.77
C ASP A 197 15.92 -5.72 -21.33
N ARG A 198 17.12 -5.21 -21.61
CA ARG A 198 17.32 -3.91 -22.21
C ARG A 198 16.87 -3.92 -23.65
N SER A 199 16.15 -2.87 -24.06
CA SER A 199 15.69 -2.72 -25.45
C SER A 199 16.86 -2.40 -26.39
N GLU A 200 16.89 -3.06 -27.52
CA GLU A 200 17.78 -2.72 -28.63
C GLU A 200 17.23 -1.54 -29.47
N ASN A 201 15.94 -1.21 -29.31
CA ASN A 201 15.28 -0.17 -30.07
C ASN A 201 15.35 1.23 -29.37
N MET A 202 15.83 1.27 -28.11
CA MET A 202 15.92 2.49 -27.29
C MET A 202 17.35 2.67 -26.75
N ASP A 203 18.33 2.70 -27.63
CA ASP A 203 19.76 2.90 -27.33
C ASP A 203 20.04 4.26 -26.66
N TRP A 204 19.14 5.21 -26.86
CA TRP A 204 19.18 6.54 -26.21
C TRP A 204 18.81 6.51 -24.71
N TYR A 205 18.25 5.39 -24.20
CA TYR A 205 17.87 5.26 -22.80
C TYR A 205 18.95 4.57 -21.97
N ASP A 206 19.64 5.34 -21.12
CA ASP A 206 20.73 4.84 -20.27
C ASP A 206 20.27 4.32 -18.88
N GLY A 207 18.96 4.41 -18.59
CA GLY A 207 18.40 3.97 -17.31
C GLY A 207 18.35 2.45 -17.13
N SER A 208 17.86 2.02 -15.98
CA SER A 208 17.64 0.60 -15.67
C SER A 208 16.35 0.07 -16.29
N THR A 209 16.29 -1.24 -16.51
CA THR A 209 15.05 -1.93 -16.86
C THR A 209 14.09 -1.95 -15.65
N LEU A 210 12.81 -2.21 -15.91
CA LEU A 210 11.81 -2.27 -14.84
C LEU A 210 12.14 -3.38 -13.83
N MET A 211 12.50 -4.56 -14.27
CA MET A 211 12.86 -5.67 -13.37
C MET A 211 14.08 -5.31 -12.52
N HIS A 212 15.10 -4.68 -13.12
CA HIS A 212 16.26 -4.24 -12.35
C HIS A 212 15.89 -3.22 -11.27
N LEU A 213 14.97 -2.29 -11.55
CA LEU A 213 14.44 -1.38 -10.55
C LEU A 213 13.73 -2.14 -9.44
N LEU A 214 12.81 -3.06 -9.77
CA LEU A 214 12.04 -3.84 -8.80
C LEU A 214 12.94 -4.66 -7.87
N GLU A 215 14.00 -5.26 -8.40
CA GLU A 215 14.95 -6.07 -7.64
C GLU A 215 15.86 -5.26 -6.70
N ASN A 216 16.16 -4.01 -7.05
CA ASN A 216 17.21 -3.24 -6.37
C ASN A 216 16.70 -1.98 -5.63
N ILE A 217 15.41 -1.63 -5.76
CA ILE A 217 14.84 -0.50 -5.03
C ILE A 217 14.94 -0.75 -3.52
N HIS A 218 15.51 0.20 -2.80
CA HIS A 218 15.72 0.06 -1.36
C HIS A 218 14.48 0.51 -0.60
N ILE A 219 13.87 -0.39 0.16
CA ILE A 219 12.66 -0.16 0.96
C ILE A 219 12.92 -0.17 2.47
N GLY A 220 14.12 -0.54 2.90
CA GLY A 220 14.47 -0.61 4.33
C GLY A 220 14.43 0.75 5.02
N SER A 221 14.78 1.84 4.31
CA SER A 221 14.73 3.20 4.83
C SER A 221 13.31 3.78 4.97
N ASP A 222 12.30 3.11 4.41
CA ASP A 222 10.91 3.56 4.45
C ASP A 222 10.26 3.24 5.80
N GLN A 223 10.89 2.39 6.60
CA GLN A 223 10.42 2.03 7.93
C GLN A 223 10.81 3.09 8.96
N ASN A 224 9.87 3.43 9.83
CA ASN A 224 10.15 4.31 10.96
C ASN A 224 10.80 3.50 12.09
N HIS A 225 12.12 3.58 12.21
CA HIS A 225 12.89 2.92 13.28
C HIS A 225 13.10 3.81 14.52
N VAL A 226 12.54 5.02 14.54
CA VAL A 226 12.72 5.98 15.65
C VAL A 226 11.57 5.95 16.64
N ASP A 227 10.33 6.00 16.11
CA ASP A 227 9.14 6.11 16.94
C ASP A 227 8.66 4.73 17.38
N CYS A 228 8.91 4.37 18.62
CA CYS A 228 8.54 3.08 19.18
C CYS A 228 7.02 2.96 19.35
N ARG A 229 6.40 2.07 18.57
CA ARG A 229 4.95 1.82 18.54
C ARG A 229 4.67 0.33 18.49
N PHE A 230 4.12 -0.19 19.58
CA PHE A 230 3.73 -1.59 19.68
C PHE A 230 2.26 -1.70 20.13
N PRO A 231 1.30 -1.70 19.20
CA PRO A 231 -0.10 -1.94 19.52
C PRO A 231 -0.32 -3.40 19.94
N VAL A 232 -0.87 -3.59 21.12
CA VAL A 232 -1.17 -4.93 21.63
C VAL A 232 -2.39 -5.51 20.89
N GLN A 233 -2.19 -6.62 20.22
CA GLN A 233 -3.22 -7.31 19.45
C GLN A 233 -3.86 -8.44 20.24
N TYR A 234 -3.08 -9.14 21.06
CA TYR A 234 -3.52 -10.29 21.82
C TYR A 234 -2.69 -10.46 23.09
N VAL A 235 -3.33 -10.88 24.17
CA VAL A 235 -2.66 -11.22 25.44
C VAL A 235 -2.53 -12.74 25.52
N VAL A 236 -1.29 -13.23 25.51
CA VAL A 236 -0.96 -14.66 25.56
C VAL A 236 -0.88 -15.11 27.00
N ARG A 237 -1.78 -15.99 27.41
CA ARG A 237 -1.77 -16.66 28.73
C ARG A 237 -2.05 -18.15 28.52
N PRO A 238 -1.01 -18.98 28.35
CA PRO A 238 -1.19 -20.42 28.06
C PRO A 238 -1.89 -21.19 29.17
N GLN A 239 -1.75 -20.76 30.43
CA GLN A 239 -2.27 -21.45 31.63
C GLN A 239 -1.92 -22.95 31.65
N SER A 240 -0.75 -23.30 31.09
CA SER A 240 -0.23 -24.67 31.08
C SER A 240 0.61 -24.94 32.33
N ALA A 241 0.78 -26.21 32.68
CA ALA A 241 1.63 -26.60 33.79
C ALA A 241 3.11 -26.23 33.58
N GLU A 242 3.54 -26.10 32.31
CA GLU A 242 4.89 -25.71 31.93
C GLU A 242 5.12 -24.18 32.04
N HIS A 243 4.04 -23.38 31.86
CA HIS A 243 4.09 -21.92 31.86
C HIS A 243 2.93 -21.31 32.67
N PRO A 244 2.88 -21.58 34.01
CA PRO A 244 1.74 -21.18 34.84
C PRO A 244 1.58 -19.66 34.96
N ASP A 245 2.69 -18.92 34.95
CA ASP A 245 2.73 -17.47 35.18
C ASP A 245 3.10 -16.67 33.93
N TYR A 246 3.14 -17.32 32.75
CA TYR A 246 3.47 -16.64 31.52
C TYR A 246 2.39 -15.64 31.10
N ARG A 247 2.79 -14.39 30.90
CA ARG A 247 1.94 -13.32 30.38
C ARG A 247 2.70 -12.55 29.30
N GLY A 248 2.37 -12.83 28.06
CA GLY A 248 2.96 -12.16 26.90
C GLY A 248 1.96 -11.27 26.17
N TYR A 249 2.47 -10.22 25.61
CA TYR A 249 1.70 -9.26 24.80
C TYR A 249 2.11 -9.41 23.35
N ALA A 250 1.24 -10.01 22.55
CA ALA A 250 1.50 -10.28 21.14
C ALA A 250 1.00 -9.14 20.27
N GLY A 251 1.80 -8.77 19.27
CA GLY A 251 1.48 -7.72 18.33
C GLY A 251 2.52 -7.60 17.22
N ARG A 252 2.30 -6.63 16.34
CA ARG A 252 3.27 -6.22 15.33
C ARG A 252 3.89 -4.90 15.75
N ILE A 253 5.20 -4.79 15.63
CA ILE A 253 5.90 -3.52 15.83
C ILE A 253 5.56 -2.62 14.62
N GLU A 254 4.88 -1.51 14.88
CA GLU A 254 4.46 -0.56 13.84
C GLU A 254 5.45 0.61 13.69
N GLY A 255 6.44 0.68 14.57
CA GLY A 255 7.55 1.63 14.50
C GLY A 255 8.56 1.39 15.61
N GLY A 256 9.77 1.87 15.38
CA GLY A 256 10.88 1.82 16.34
C GLY A 256 11.58 0.47 16.44
N VAL A 257 12.46 0.43 17.43
CA VAL A 257 13.27 -0.74 17.79
C VAL A 257 13.10 -0.95 19.29
N PHE A 258 12.85 -2.19 19.69
CA PHE A 258 12.70 -2.62 21.09
C PHE A 258 13.73 -3.67 21.46
N LYS A 259 14.23 -3.60 22.69
CA LYS A 259 15.17 -4.56 23.26
C LYS A 259 14.74 -4.97 24.66
N PRO A 260 15.07 -6.18 25.12
CA PRO A 260 14.98 -6.53 26.54
C PRO A 260 15.73 -5.49 27.39
N GLY A 261 15.11 -5.07 28.49
CA GLY A 261 15.61 -4.02 29.38
C GLY A 261 15.17 -2.59 29.03
N ASP A 262 14.57 -2.37 27.86
CA ASP A 262 14.03 -1.05 27.49
C ASP A 262 12.87 -0.64 28.41
N ASP A 263 12.87 0.62 28.86
CA ASP A 263 11.75 1.23 29.58
C ASP A 263 10.61 1.52 28.60
N VAL A 264 9.41 1.05 28.96
CA VAL A 264 8.19 1.25 28.16
C VAL A 264 7.08 1.83 29.01
N THR A 265 6.22 2.63 28.36
CA THR A 265 4.98 3.17 28.94
C THR A 265 3.80 2.50 28.25
N VAL A 266 2.83 2.07 29.05
CA VAL A 266 1.57 1.50 28.57
C VAL A 266 0.53 2.60 28.37
N LEU A 267 -0.01 2.74 27.19
CA LEU A 267 -1.13 3.63 26.92
C LEU A 267 -2.46 2.85 26.89
N PRO A 268 -3.53 3.35 27.48
CA PRO A 268 -3.73 4.70 28.06
C PRO A 268 -3.35 4.83 29.55
N SER A 269 -3.05 3.75 30.24
CA SER A 269 -2.88 3.75 31.70
C SER A 269 -1.74 4.67 32.20
N GLY A 270 -0.69 4.83 31.39
CA GLY A 270 0.51 5.58 31.75
C GLY A 270 1.49 4.82 32.66
N PHE A 271 1.18 3.56 33.01
CA PHE A 271 2.10 2.73 33.78
C PHE A 271 3.38 2.46 32.98
N THR A 272 4.48 2.38 33.70
CA THR A 272 5.81 2.11 33.15
C THR A 272 6.30 0.75 33.62
N SER A 273 7.05 0.06 32.77
CA SER A 273 7.73 -1.19 33.08
C SER A 273 8.93 -1.36 32.17
N LYS A 274 9.68 -2.43 32.36
CA LYS A 274 10.76 -2.85 31.45
C LYS A 274 10.36 -4.08 30.66
N ILE A 275 10.81 -4.13 29.40
CA ILE A 275 10.70 -5.33 28.58
C ILE A 275 11.60 -6.42 29.20
N LYS A 276 11.02 -7.56 29.56
CA LYS A 276 11.74 -8.70 30.12
C LYS A 276 12.30 -9.59 29.03
N SER A 277 11.49 -9.98 28.05
CA SER A 277 11.90 -10.75 26.88
C SER A 277 11.08 -10.37 25.65
N ILE A 278 11.61 -10.70 24.47
CA ILE A 278 10.92 -10.56 23.18
C ILE A 278 11.03 -11.91 22.47
N ASP A 279 9.88 -12.52 22.23
CA ASP A 279 9.78 -13.84 21.61
C ASP A 279 9.26 -13.74 20.18
N THR A 280 9.85 -14.50 19.27
CA THR A 280 9.38 -14.73 17.90
C THR A 280 9.01 -16.20 17.73
N PHE A 281 8.56 -16.58 16.53
CA PHE A 281 8.34 -17.99 16.21
C PHE A 281 9.62 -18.84 16.32
N ASP A 282 10.79 -18.24 16.02
CA ASP A 282 12.08 -18.91 16.03
C ASP A 282 12.78 -18.86 17.41
N GLY A 283 12.13 -18.27 18.42
CA GLY A 283 12.62 -18.15 19.77
C GLY A 283 12.82 -16.70 20.22
N GLU A 284 13.51 -16.55 21.34
CA GLU A 284 13.82 -15.26 21.96
C GLU A 284 14.86 -14.48 21.14
N VAL A 285 14.67 -13.16 21.06
CA VAL A 285 15.55 -12.26 20.30
C VAL A 285 16.05 -11.10 21.19
N GLU A 286 17.27 -10.65 20.95
CA GLU A 286 17.87 -9.52 21.65
C GLU A 286 17.40 -8.16 21.14
N GLU A 287 16.83 -8.12 19.93
CA GLU A 287 16.34 -6.90 19.28
C GLU A 287 15.19 -7.22 18.34
N ALA A 288 14.14 -6.41 18.41
CA ALA A 288 13.03 -6.48 17.46
C ALA A 288 12.66 -5.09 16.94
N PHE A 289 12.32 -5.00 15.67
CA PHE A 289 12.06 -3.74 14.95
C PHE A 289 10.85 -3.85 14.00
N SER A 290 10.37 -2.69 13.59
CA SER A 290 9.29 -2.65 12.57
C SER A 290 9.74 -3.29 11.24
N PRO A 291 8.95 -4.21 10.66
CA PRO A 291 7.59 -4.61 10.98
C PRO A 291 7.45 -6.01 11.63
N MET A 292 8.35 -6.42 12.49
CA MET A 292 8.35 -7.76 13.10
C MET A 292 7.08 -8.01 13.94
N SER A 293 6.56 -9.24 13.88
CA SER A 293 5.51 -9.74 14.75
C SER A 293 6.14 -10.48 15.91
N VAL A 294 5.89 -10.04 17.13
CA VAL A 294 6.56 -10.53 18.34
C VAL A 294 5.58 -10.67 19.51
N CYS A 295 6.02 -11.40 20.54
CA CYS A 295 5.39 -11.43 21.84
C CYS A 295 6.35 -10.85 22.88
N MET A 296 5.96 -9.76 23.52
CA MET A 296 6.78 -9.12 24.56
C MET A 296 6.28 -9.50 25.94
N THR A 297 7.18 -9.79 26.88
CA THR A 297 6.89 -9.91 28.31
C THR A 297 7.44 -8.69 29.04
N LEU A 298 6.81 -8.33 30.15
CA LEU A 298 7.25 -7.21 30.99
C LEU A 298 7.73 -7.72 32.35
N GLU A 299 8.55 -6.92 33.03
CA GLU A 299 9.03 -7.24 34.39
C GLU A 299 7.89 -7.16 35.41
N ASP A 300 7.01 -6.17 35.24
CA ASP A 300 5.88 -5.93 36.13
C ASP A 300 4.58 -6.55 35.59
N ASP A 301 3.73 -7.04 36.49
CA ASP A 301 2.41 -7.56 36.14
C ASP A 301 1.39 -6.40 36.02
N ILE A 302 1.36 -5.79 34.85
CA ILE A 302 0.49 -4.67 34.51
C ILE A 302 -0.72 -5.18 33.73
N ASP A 303 -1.89 -4.63 34.02
CA ASP A 303 -3.11 -4.94 33.28
C ASP A 303 -3.11 -4.25 31.91
N ILE A 304 -2.83 -5.04 30.87
CA ILE A 304 -2.75 -4.62 29.46
C ILE A 304 -3.72 -5.47 28.68
N SER A 305 -4.46 -4.82 27.78
CA SER A 305 -5.46 -5.46 26.95
C SER A 305 -5.24 -5.16 25.46
N ARG A 306 -5.94 -5.91 24.60
CA ARG A 306 -6.02 -5.58 23.17
C ARG A 306 -6.48 -4.13 22.98
N GLY A 307 -5.74 -3.38 22.19
CA GLY A 307 -5.98 -1.97 21.90
C GLY A 307 -5.10 -1.02 22.70
N ASP A 308 -4.42 -1.50 23.75
CA ASP A 308 -3.39 -0.72 24.42
C ASP A 308 -2.12 -0.67 23.55
N MET A 309 -1.23 0.27 23.87
CA MET A 309 -0.01 0.45 23.09
C MET A 309 1.19 0.60 24.05
N LEU A 310 2.28 -0.15 23.77
CA LEU A 310 3.56 0.07 24.41
C LEU A 310 4.35 1.09 23.59
N VAL A 311 4.88 2.11 24.28
CA VAL A 311 5.65 3.19 23.69
C VAL A 311 6.83 3.52 24.61
N ARG A 312 7.84 4.25 24.09
CA ARG A 312 8.86 4.84 24.97
C ARG A 312 8.33 6.12 25.63
N GLU A 313 8.69 6.35 26.88
CA GLU A 313 8.17 7.48 27.68
C GLU A 313 8.41 8.84 27.00
N ASN A 314 9.60 9.05 26.46
CA ASN A 314 9.98 10.30 25.82
C ASN A 314 9.60 10.39 24.32
N ASN A 315 8.84 9.41 23.82
CA ASN A 315 8.45 9.32 22.42
C ASN A 315 7.00 8.83 22.27
N LYS A 316 6.07 9.52 22.94
CA LYS A 316 4.64 9.17 22.91
C LYS A 316 4.00 9.66 21.61
N PRO A 317 3.01 8.89 21.05
CA PRO A 317 2.17 9.37 19.97
C PRO A 317 1.25 10.49 20.44
N THR A 318 0.54 11.13 19.52
CA THR A 318 -0.56 12.04 19.84
C THR A 318 -1.70 11.25 20.48
N ILE A 319 -2.29 11.79 21.55
CA ILE A 319 -3.37 11.16 22.31
C ILE A 319 -4.55 12.13 22.32
N GLU A 320 -5.50 11.95 21.42
CA GLU A 320 -6.64 12.86 21.26
C GLU A 320 -7.93 12.12 20.88
N GLN A 321 -9.05 12.81 21.06
CA GLN A 321 -10.40 12.36 20.67
C GLN A 321 -10.95 13.10 19.44
N ASP A 322 -10.53 14.35 19.24
CA ASP A 322 -10.87 15.14 18.05
C ASP A 322 -9.73 14.99 17.04
N ILE A 323 -10.00 14.36 15.92
CA ILE A 323 -8.97 13.92 14.98
C ILE A 323 -9.32 14.43 13.58
N ASP A 324 -8.39 15.13 12.96
CA ASP A 324 -8.49 15.55 11.57
C ASP A 324 -8.00 14.44 10.64
N VAL A 325 -8.82 14.08 9.67
CA VAL A 325 -8.58 12.95 8.78
C VAL A 325 -8.88 13.31 7.34
N MET A 326 -8.01 12.96 6.43
CA MET A 326 -8.33 12.87 5.01
C MET A 326 -8.96 11.51 4.75
N ILE A 327 -10.20 11.47 4.29
CA ILE A 327 -10.90 10.21 4.00
C ILE A 327 -11.13 10.01 2.51
N CYS A 328 -11.17 8.74 2.10
CA CYS A 328 -11.78 8.30 0.86
C CYS A 328 -13.06 7.55 1.23
N TRP A 329 -14.20 8.03 0.73
CA TRP A 329 -15.49 7.40 0.99
C TRP A 329 -15.71 6.21 0.05
N MET A 330 -16.10 5.07 0.60
CA MET A 330 -16.12 3.78 -0.12
C MET A 330 -17.52 3.19 -0.27
N ASN A 331 -18.54 3.80 0.37
CA ASN A 331 -19.90 3.28 0.35
C ASN A 331 -20.77 4.02 -0.66
N ASP A 332 -21.71 3.30 -1.27
CA ASP A 332 -22.68 3.87 -2.22
C ASP A 332 -23.63 4.89 -1.56
N LYS A 333 -23.91 4.70 -0.26
CA LYS A 333 -24.66 5.69 0.52
C LYS A 333 -23.75 6.84 0.88
N LYS A 334 -24.22 8.05 0.66
CA LYS A 334 -23.50 9.27 1.07
C LYS A 334 -23.23 9.31 2.57
N MET A 335 -22.13 9.94 2.95
CA MET A 335 -21.81 10.21 4.33
C MET A 335 -22.91 11.04 5.00
N ILE A 336 -23.36 10.59 6.17
CA ILE A 336 -24.39 11.30 6.93
C ILE A 336 -23.71 12.39 7.77
N PRO A 337 -24.07 13.66 7.65
CA PRO A 337 -23.59 14.73 8.53
C PRO A 337 -23.89 14.38 9.99
N ARG A 338 -22.89 14.46 10.87
CA ARG A 338 -22.95 14.00 12.27
C ARG A 338 -23.31 12.52 12.43
N GLY A 339 -23.09 11.72 11.37
CA GLY A 339 -23.28 10.27 11.40
C GLY A 339 -22.40 9.60 12.43
N LYS A 340 -22.90 8.50 12.97
CA LYS A 340 -22.21 7.66 13.95
C LYS A 340 -21.62 6.46 13.25
N TYR A 341 -20.35 6.18 13.52
CA TYR A 341 -19.60 5.08 12.93
C TYR A 341 -18.71 4.41 13.99
N THR A 342 -18.33 3.18 13.72
CA THR A 342 -17.22 2.54 14.43
C THR A 342 -15.92 2.87 13.72
N ILE A 343 -14.95 3.43 14.44
CA ILE A 343 -13.58 3.62 13.95
C ILE A 343 -12.71 2.44 14.39
N ARG A 344 -11.92 1.92 13.47
CA ARG A 344 -10.83 0.98 13.76
C ARG A 344 -9.51 1.64 13.46
N HIS A 345 -8.63 1.60 14.43
CA HIS A 345 -7.30 2.19 14.38
C HIS A 345 -6.32 1.23 15.06
N THR A 346 -5.29 0.77 14.34
CA THR A 346 -4.39 -0.27 14.82
C THR A 346 -5.15 -1.48 15.41
N SER A 347 -4.95 -1.81 16.67
CA SER A 347 -5.71 -2.84 17.41
C SER A 347 -6.93 -2.28 18.17
N GLN A 348 -7.15 -0.95 18.15
CA GLN A 348 -8.27 -0.30 18.83
C GLN A 348 -9.54 -0.28 17.99
N THR A 349 -10.67 -0.35 18.70
CA THR A 349 -12.00 -0.08 18.15
C THR A 349 -12.72 0.90 19.07
N ALA A 350 -13.29 1.97 18.51
CA ALA A 350 -14.06 2.96 19.24
C ALA A 350 -15.28 3.41 18.41
N ARG A 351 -16.28 3.99 19.07
CA ARG A 351 -17.33 4.71 18.36
C ARG A 351 -16.87 6.12 18.06
N CYS A 352 -17.32 6.68 16.96
CA CYS A 352 -17.05 8.05 16.60
C CYS A 352 -18.26 8.72 15.92
N ILE A 353 -18.20 10.03 15.86
CA ILE A 353 -19.14 10.87 15.10
C ILE A 353 -18.34 11.75 14.13
N ILE A 354 -18.91 12.01 12.96
CA ILE A 354 -18.42 13.05 12.06
C ILE A 354 -18.79 14.41 12.67
N LYS A 355 -17.80 15.16 13.11
CA LYS A 355 -17.99 16.47 13.72
C LYS A 355 -18.19 17.56 12.69
N GLU A 356 -17.36 17.53 11.65
CA GLU A 356 -17.30 18.57 10.63
C GLU A 356 -16.70 18.00 9.33
N VAL A 357 -17.18 18.48 8.21
CA VAL A 357 -16.52 18.34 6.89
C VAL A 357 -15.87 19.68 6.57
N LYS A 358 -14.55 19.70 6.41
CA LYS A 358 -13.81 20.93 6.15
C LYS A 358 -13.80 21.31 4.68
N TYR A 359 -13.57 20.33 3.82
CA TYR A 359 -13.61 20.48 2.37
C TYR A 359 -13.62 19.12 1.68
N LYS A 360 -14.08 19.13 0.45
CA LYS A 360 -13.94 18.03 -0.51
C LYS A 360 -12.81 18.34 -1.47
N MET A 361 -12.02 17.33 -1.85
CA MET A 361 -10.94 17.48 -2.80
C MET A 361 -11.44 17.18 -4.22
N ASP A 362 -11.29 18.12 -5.11
CA ASP A 362 -11.39 17.82 -6.55
C ASP A 362 -10.09 17.14 -7.00
N ILE A 363 -10.18 15.86 -7.30
CA ILE A 363 -9.02 15.03 -7.65
C ILE A 363 -8.40 15.45 -8.99
N ASN A 364 -9.17 16.06 -9.88
CA ASN A 364 -8.71 16.44 -11.21
C ASN A 364 -7.91 17.74 -11.18
N THR A 365 -8.43 18.71 -10.46
CA THR A 365 -7.82 20.06 -10.37
C THR A 365 -6.91 20.22 -9.17
N LEU A 366 -6.98 19.31 -8.18
CA LEU A 366 -6.33 19.36 -6.88
C LEU A 366 -6.76 20.57 -6.03
N HIS A 367 -7.91 21.16 -6.35
CA HIS A 367 -8.47 22.26 -5.58
C HIS A 367 -9.37 21.75 -4.45
N ARG A 368 -9.40 22.51 -3.37
CA ARG A 368 -10.33 22.30 -2.24
C ARG A 368 -11.66 22.93 -2.58
N ASN A 369 -12.72 22.17 -2.44
CA ASN A 369 -14.09 22.67 -2.55
C ASN A 369 -14.69 22.74 -1.15
N GLU A 370 -14.96 23.94 -0.69
CA GLU A 370 -15.55 24.25 0.62
C GLU A 370 -17.05 24.52 0.51
N ASP A 371 -17.58 24.66 -0.69
CA ASP A 371 -19.00 24.94 -0.95
C ASP A 371 -19.83 23.66 -1.05
N ASP A 372 -19.26 22.57 -1.63
CA ASP A 372 -19.88 21.24 -1.69
C ASP A 372 -19.25 20.32 -0.64
N LEU A 373 -19.93 20.17 0.49
CA LEU A 373 -19.51 19.34 1.60
C LEU A 373 -20.19 17.96 1.64
N GLU A 374 -21.00 17.63 0.62
CA GLU A 374 -21.54 16.28 0.47
C GLU A 374 -20.46 15.31 0.02
N ILE A 375 -20.22 14.27 0.82
CA ILE A 375 -19.25 13.22 0.51
C ILE A 375 -20.01 11.95 0.11
N GLY A 376 -19.77 11.50 -1.10
CA GLY A 376 -20.31 10.27 -1.69
C GLY A 376 -19.23 9.30 -2.14
N LEU A 377 -19.63 8.25 -2.83
CA LEU A 377 -18.72 7.19 -3.31
C LEU A 377 -17.54 7.76 -4.09
N ASN A 378 -16.33 7.30 -3.73
CA ASN A 378 -15.04 7.70 -4.30
C ASN A 378 -14.63 9.16 -4.04
N ASP A 379 -15.42 9.93 -3.30
CA ASP A 379 -15.01 11.27 -2.91
C ASP A 379 -13.89 11.23 -1.87
N ILE A 380 -12.97 12.18 -1.99
CA ILE A 380 -11.90 12.41 -1.02
C ILE A 380 -12.17 13.75 -0.33
N GLY A 381 -12.16 13.75 0.99
CA GLY A 381 -12.43 14.97 1.75
C GLY A 381 -11.73 15.00 3.10
N ARG A 382 -11.51 16.20 3.63
CA ARG A 382 -11.01 16.41 4.98
C ARG A 382 -12.16 16.57 5.94
N ILE A 383 -12.18 15.74 6.96
CA ILE A 383 -13.19 15.77 8.04
C ILE A 383 -12.52 15.82 9.40
N THR A 384 -13.27 16.33 10.38
CA THR A 384 -12.94 16.15 11.80
C THR A 384 -13.89 15.12 12.39
N ILE A 385 -13.35 14.11 13.02
CA ILE A 385 -14.09 13.08 13.77
C ILE A 385 -13.88 13.25 15.26
N ARG A 386 -14.88 12.89 16.08
CA ARG A 386 -14.75 12.79 17.52
C ARG A 386 -15.00 11.36 17.97
N THR A 387 -14.05 10.79 18.69
CA THR A 387 -14.11 9.42 19.22
C THR A 387 -14.61 9.40 20.65
N THR A 388 -15.18 8.27 21.06
CA THR A 388 -15.67 8.07 22.46
C THR A 388 -14.55 7.86 23.47
N LYS A 389 -13.36 7.47 23.01
CA LYS A 389 -12.13 7.31 23.80
C LYS A 389 -10.94 7.85 23.01
N PRO A 390 -9.86 8.30 23.66
CA PRO A 390 -8.66 8.75 22.96
C PRO A 390 -8.07 7.64 22.07
N LEU A 391 -7.56 8.02 20.91
CA LEU A 391 -6.71 7.18 20.08
C LEU A 391 -5.25 7.60 20.27
N PHE A 392 -4.34 6.65 20.03
CA PHE A 392 -2.89 6.84 20.12
C PHE A 392 -2.31 6.77 18.72
N PHE A 393 -2.08 7.91 18.09
CA PHE A 393 -1.75 7.96 16.66
C PHE A 393 -0.56 8.88 16.36
N ASP A 394 0.06 8.62 15.25
CA ASP A 394 0.96 9.55 14.56
C ASP A 394 0.25 10.11 13.32
N SER A 395 0.73 11.20 12.74
CA SER A 395 0.23 11.59 11.42
C SER A 395 0.59 10.51 10.39
N TYR A 396 -0.28 10.29 9.42
CA TYR A 396 -0.07 9.29 8.36
C TYR A 396 1.25 9.49 7.60
N ARG A 397 1.68 10.74 7.47
CA ARG A 397 2.95 11.13 6.89
C ARG A 397 4.16 10.64 7.70
N ARG A 398 4.03 10.59 9.02
CA ARG A 398 5.09 10.15 9.93
C ARG A 398 5.12 8.63 10.05
N ASN A 399 3.96 8.02 10.15
CA ASN A 399 3.81 6.57 10.25
C ASN A 399 2.48 6.15 9.61
N ARG A 400 2.53 5.49 8.46
CA ARG A 400 1.34 5.04 7.72
C ARG A 400 0.46 4.09 8.52
N ASN A 401 1.07 3.23 9.35
CA ASN A 401 0.34 2.21 10.10
C ASN A 401 -0.44 2.81 11.27
N THR A 402 0.23 3.66 12.08
CA THR A 402 -0.41 4.34 13.23
C THR A 402 -1.15 5.61 12.83
N GLY A 403 -1.04 6.06 11.59
CA GLY A 403 -1.78 7.19 11.03
C GLY A 403 -2.99 6.81 10.18
N SER A 404 -3.29 5.51 10.02
CA SER A 404 -4.40 5.01 9.20
C SER A 404 -5.61 4.65 10.06
N ILE A 405 -6.81 4.88 9.51
CA ILE A 405 -8.07 4.46 10.11
C ILE A 405 -9.01 3.87 9.07
N ILE A 406 -9.98 3.09 9.52
CA ILE A 406 -11.18 2.78 8.75
C ILE A 406 -12.43 3.15 9.55
N LEU A 407 -13.46 3.62 8.84
CA LEU A 407 -14.79 3.83 9.39
C LEU A 407 -15.70 2.69 8.93
N VAL A 408 -16.46 2.16 9.88
CA VAL A 408 -17.36 1.03 9.68
C VAL A 408 -18.77 1.45 10.08
N ASP A 409 -19.75 1.18 9.25
CA ASP A 409 -21.17 1.37 9.57
C ASP A 409 -21.60 0.35 10.65
N GLU A 410 -22.19 0.83 11.75
CA GLU A 410 -22.57 -0.02 12.89
C GLU A 410 -23.73 -0.97 12.57
N ALA A 411 -24.56 -0.64 11.59
CA ALA A 411 -25.72 -1.45 11.24
C ALA A 411 -25.41 -2.56 10.24
N THR A 412 -24.56 -2.28 9.24
CA THR A 412 -24.24 -3.20 8.16
C THR A 412 -22.90 -3.90 8.33
N ASN A 413 -22.02 -3.41 9.21
CA ASN A 413 -20.63 -3.81 9.35
C ASN A 413 -19.77 -3.59 8.07
N GLU A 414 -20.25 -2.78 7.14
CA GLU A 414 -19.49 -2.42 5.94
C GLU A 414 -18.45 -1.36 6.25
N THR A 415 -17.27 -1.49 5.64
CA THR A 415 -16.28 -0.41 5.65
C THR A 415 -16.78 0.72 4.74
N VAL A 416 -17.06 1.89 5.32
CA VAL A 416 -17.61 3.04 4.59
C VAL A 416 -16.55 4.06 4.20
N ALA A 417 -15.41 4.09 4.89
CA ALA A 417 -14.30 4.96 4.52
C ALA A 417 -12.96 4.39 4.99
N ALA A 418 -11.91 4.71 4.25
CA ALA A 418 -10.52 4.64 4.71
C ALA A 418 -10.00 6.07 4.92
N GLY A 419 -9.17 6.27 5.96
CA GLY A 419 -8.70 7.60 6.31
C GLY A 419 -7.24 7.64 6.72
N MET A 420 -6.63 8.79 6.46
CA MET A 420 -5.26 9.16 6.79
C MET A 420 -5.29 10.32 7.78
N ILE A 421 -4.77 10.13 9.00
CA ILE A 421 -4.69 11.15 10.05
C ILE A 421 -3.67 12.22 9.64
N ILE A 422 -4.04 13.50 9.79
CA ILE A 422 -3.23 14.64 9.33
C ILE A 422 -2.31 15.13 10.43
#